data_8f5e8a94fcad3ad8c4217b5b9db55350
#
_entry.id   8f5e8a94fcad3ad8c4217b5b9db55350
#
_cell.length_a   1.000
_cell.length_b   1.000
_cell.length_c   1.000
_cell.angle_alpha   90.00
_cell.angle_beta   90.00
_cell.angle_gamma   90.00
#
_symmetry.space_group_name_H-M   'P 1'
#
loop_
_entity.id
_entity.type
_entity.pdbx_description
1 polymer ?
#
loop_
_entity_poly.entity_id
_entity_poly.type
_entity_poly.pdbx_seq_one_letter_code
_entity_poly.pdbx_strand_id
1 'polypeptide(L)'
;VSDMCIRDTTNIILTTKLSDVQANTALVTWQISEYKNFSSLIAQGKTRTNSFKDFTVKVDAKIPKKYNGLKIYYRFKVGNNISDIGTTSTLPITNPEKFNIAFCSCSNYPAGYFNAYREIALNKKIDLVLHLGDYLYEYSSDGYASENAQSMGREVFPKNEILSLEDYRKRHATYKKDKDLQLLHSSKPMIAVWDDHEVSNDSWKDGAENHSPDEGSFSKRKEYAIQAYFEWMPIREKNNKKHIWRNFTVGNLFNLMMLDTRSAMRDKQLNIEEYFQDSNFDHKNYLKDLEKPRKLLGKDQFKWIKRKNSDKFRWSIFGQQIIIGPKYLPKIFKDVDKNNFPKYLHKYISLAGKEIPYN
;
A
#
# COMPACT_ATOMS: atom_id res chain seq x y z
N VAL A 1 6.95 14.11 12.16
CA VAL A 1 6.58 12.73 11.81
C VAL A 1 7.60 12.22 10.82
N SER A 2 8.25 11.16 11.17
CA SER A 2 9.25 10.51 10.33
C SER A 2 8.57 9.70 9.21
N ASP A 3 9.10 9.44 8.31
CA ASP A 3 9.21 9.75 6.96
C ASP A 3 9.60 8.55 6.16
N MET A 4 8.78 8.24 5.19
CA MET A 4 8.94 7.08 4.31
C MET A 4 9.97 7.39 3.23
N CYS A 5 10.66 6.35 2.79
CA CYS A 5 11.56 6.43 1.65
C CYS A 5 11.26 5.32 0.65
N ILE A 6 11.05 5.68 -0.59
CA ILE A 6 11.14 4.76 -1.73
C ILE A 6 12.42 5.04 -2.50
N ARG A 7 13.01 3.98 -3.04
CA ARG A 7 14.27 4.04 -3.73
C ARG A 7 14.22 3.42 -5.13
N ASP A 8 15.00 3.98 -6.03
CA ASP A 8 15.51 3.27 -7.19
C ASP A 8 17.04 3.18 -7.09
N THR A 9 17.71 2.90 -8.18
CA THR A 9 19.17 2.77 -8.19
C THR A 9 19.93 4.09 -8.09
N THR A 10 19.28 5.22 -8.34
CA THR A 10 19.93 6.55 -8.42
C THR A 10 19.27 7.62 -7.58
N ASN A 11 18.01 7.42 -7.21
CA ASN A 11 17.22 8.41 -6.50
C ASN A 11 16.49 7.79 -5.33
N ILE A 12 16.20 8.61 -4.34
CA ILE A 12 15.31 8.26 -3.22
C ILE A 12 14.18 9.27 -3.11
N ILE A 13 12.99 8.80 -2.79
CA ILE A 13 11.87 9.66 -2.44
C ILE A 13 11.80 9.75 -0.92
N LEU A 14 11.99 10.93 -0.39
CA LEU A 14 11.81 11.23 1.02
C LEU A 14 10.49 11.97 1.21
N THR A 15 9.74 11.60 2.24
CA THR A 15 8.49 12.29 2.58
C THR A 15 8.45 12.67 4.04
N THR A 16 7.78 13.76 4.36
CA THR A 16 7.39 14.17 5.72
C THR A 16 6.08 14.94 5.67
N LYS A 17 5.47 15.16 6.82
CA LYS A 17 4.34 16.08 6.98
C LYS A 17 4.61 17.04 8.13
N LEU A 18 4.30 18.31 7.92
CA LEU A 18 4.36 19.32 8.96
C LEU A 18 3.05 19.36 9.73
N SER A 19 3.12 19.47 11.05
CA SER A 19 2.01 19.79 11.94
C SER A 19 2.14 21.22 12.45
N ASP A 20 1.04 21.74 12.93
CA ASP A 20 0.98 23.05 13.63
C ASP A 20 1.53 24.23 12.81
N VAL A 21 1.35 24.19 11.50
CA VAL A 21 1.77 25.26 10.60
C VAL A 21 0.76 26.40 10.65
N GLN A 22 1.17 27.57 11.15
CA GLN A 22 0.31 28.76 11.26
C GLN A 22 0.19 29.53 9.93
N ALA A 23 1.12 29.33 9.00
CA ALA A 23 1.13 30.01 7.71
C ALA A 23 0.56 29.12 6.60
N ASN A 24 0.06 29.71 5.52
CA ASN A 24 -0.44 28.97 4.35
C ASN A 24 0.64 28.20 3.60
N THR A 25 1.92 28.54 3.79
CA THR A 25 3.08 27.89 3.15
C THR A 25 4.21 27.71 4.14
N ALA A 26 5.01 26.69 3.95
CA ALA A 26 6.24 26.46 4.73
C ALA A 26 7.42 26.10 3.82
N LEU A 27 8.60 26.60 4.17
CA LEU A 27 9.86 26.23 3.52
C LEU A 27 10.54 25.15 4.35
N VAL A 28 10.81 24.01 3.72
CA VAL A 28 11.42 22.84 4.35
C VAL A 28 12.79 22.61 3.75
N THR A 29 13.81 22.53 4.58
CA THR A 29 15.14 22.07 4.20
C THR A 29 15.24 20.59 4.42
N TRP A 30 15.74 19.83 3.47
CA TRP A 30 16.04 18.42 3.61
C TRP A 30 17.55 18.19 3.50
N GLN A 31 18.04 17.20 4.23
CA GLN A 31 19.44 16.83 4.28
C GLN A 31 19.61 15.31 4.22
N ILE A 32 20.59 14.85 3.48
CA ILE A 32 21.01 13.45 3.38
C ILE A 32 22.49 13.38 3.75
N SER A 33 22.84 12.42 4.60
CA SER A 33 24.21 12.26 5.11
C SER A 33 24.65 10.82 5.10
N GLU A 34 25.95 10.63 4.99
CA GLU A 34 26.64 9.35 5.19
C GLU A 34 26.66 8.97 6.69
N TYR A 35 26.71 9.96 7.57
CA TYR A 35 26.80 9.75 9.01
C TYR A 35 25.56 10.25 9.76
N LYS A 36 25.17 9.55 10.80
CA LYS A 36 24.00 9.86 11.63
C LYS A 36 24.08 11.26 12.28
N ASN A 37 25.28 11.74 12.55
CA ASN A 37 25.52 13.08 13.12
C ASN A 37 25.47 14.22 12.09
N PHE A 38 25.28 13.91 10.79
CA PHE A 38 25.27 14.87 9.69
C PHE A 38 26.56 15.68 9.52
N SER A 39 27.71 15.12 9.93
CA SER A 39 29.03 15.75 9.74
C SER A 39 29.47 15.80 8.28
N SER A 40 28.95 14.94 7.40
CA SER A 40 29.22 14.93 5.97
C SER A 40 27.93 14.75 5.20
N LEU A 41 27.54 15.80 4.45
CA LEU A 41 26.33 15.78 3.64
C LEU A 41 26.57 15.19 2.27
N ILE A 42 25.72 14.25 1.88
CA ILE A 42 25.67 13.67 0.52
C ILE A 42 24.89 14.59 -0.42
N ALA A 43 23.76 15.10 0.07
CA ALA A 43 22.87 15.99 -0.66
C ALA A 43 22.01 16.82 0.31
N GLN A 44 21.60 17.98 -0.12
CA GLN A 44 20.65 18.83 0.59
C GLN A 44 19.88 19.72 -0.38
N GLY A 45 18.77 20.26 0.06
CA GLY A 45 18.00 21.23 -0.71
C GLY A 45 16.84 21.81 0.09
N LYS A 46 16.06 22.63 -0.59
CA LYS A 46 14.87 23.25 -0.01
C LYS A 46 13.65 22.96 -0.88
N THR A 47 12.51 22.77 -0.27
CA THR A 47 11.23 22.61 -0.96
C THR A 47 10.14 23.37 -0.20
N ARG A 48 9.07 23.74 -0.90
CA ARG A 48 7.91 24.41 -0.30
C ARG A 48 6.73 23.45 -0.24
N THR A 49 5.97 23.56 0.83
CA THR A 49 4.67 22.91 0.96
C THR A 49 3.62 23.91 1.43
N ASN A 50 2.34 23.55 1.32
CA ASN A 50 1.23 24.42 1.66
C ASN A 50 -0.01 23.62 2.08
N SER A 51 -1.06 24.32 2.50
CA SER A 51 -2.34 23.72 2.91
C SER A 51 -3.04 22.94 1.79
N PHE A 52 -2.87 23.32 0.52
CA PHE A 52 -3.46 22.58 -0.61
C PHE A 52 -2.88 21.17 -0.76
N LYS A 53 -1.70 20.92 -0.23
CA LYS A 53 -1.04 19.61 -0.18
C LYS A 53 -1.06 19.01 1.22
N ASP A 54 -1.96 19.46 2.09
CA ASP A 54 -2.02 19.05 3.49
C ASP A 54 -0.66 19.15 4.22
N PHE A 55 0.15 20.12 3.84
CA PHE A 55 1.52 20.32 4.34
C PHE A 55 2.41 19.06 4.24
N THR A 56 2.09 18.12 3.35
CA THR A 56 2.97 17.02 3.02
C THR A 56 4.15 17.51 2.19
N VAL A 57 5.29 16.90 2.41
CA VAL A 57 6.55 17.19 1.69
C VAL A 57 7.00 15.95 0.98
N LYS A 58 7.38 16.08 -0.27
CA LYS A 58 7.97 14.99 -1.07
C LYS A 58 9.19 15.51 -1.80
N VAL A 59 10.30 14.80 -1.65
CA VAL A 59 11.59 15.13 -2.26
C VAL A 59 12.08 13.93 -3.05
N ASP A 60 12.35 14.14 -4.34
CA ASP A 60 13.04 13.16 -5.20
C ASP A 60 14.55 13.53 -5.24
N ALA A 61 15.31 12.95 -4.33
CA ALA A 61 16.70 13.26 -4.13
C ALA A 61 17.61 12.33 -4.94
N LYS A 62 18.49 12.92 -5.77
CA LYS A 62 19.52 12.17 -6.50
C LYS A 62 20.68 11.82 -5.56
N ILE A 63 21.09 10.56 -5.59
CA ILE A 63 22.20 10.03 -4.80
C ILE A 63 23.40 9.75 -5.71
N PRO A 64 24.59 10.29 -5.41
CA PRO A 64 25.79 9.97 -6.17
C PRO A 64 26.11 8.47 -6.16
N LYS A 65 26.59 7.95 -7.30
CA LYS A 65 26.84 6.50 -7.51
C LYS A 65 27.70 5.85 -6.43
N LYS A 66 28.67 6.57 -5.87
CA LYS A 66 29.55 6.04 -4.80
C LYS A 66 28.81 5.63 -3.51
N TYR A 67 27.58 6.14 -3.29
CA TYR A 67 26.75 5.77 -2.15
C TYR A 67 25.68 4.73 -2.50
N ASN A 68 25.73 4.16 -3.71
CA ASN A 68 24.75 3.19 -4.15
C ASN A 68 24.77 1.92 -3.28
N GLY A 69 23.60 1.50 -2.81
CA GLY A 69 23.45 0.34 -1.91
C GLY A 69 23.90 0.58 -0.47
N LEU A 70 24.55 1.69 -0.16
CA LEU A 70 25.01 2.01 1.18
C LEU A 70 23.88 2.57 2.05
N LYS A 71 24.00 2.34 3.35
CA LYS A 71 23.14 2.93 4.36
C LYS A 71 23.43 4.43 4.45
N ILE A 72 22.39 5.24 4.37
CA ILE A 72 22.43 6.70 4.48
C ILE A 72 21.34 7.19 5.43
N TYR A 73 21.53 8.42 5.94
CA TYR A 73 20.64 9.05 6.90
C TYR A 73 20.01 10.30 6.29
N TYR A 74 18.79 10.62 6.68
CA TYR A 74 18.10 11.82 6.24
C TYR A 74 17.33 12.50 7.36
N ARG A 75 17.09 13.79 7.22
CA ARG A 75 16.24 14.59 8.11
C ARG A 75 15.64 15.77 7.39
N PHE A 76 14.61 16.35 7.99
CA PHE A 76 13.98 17.58 7.54
C PHE A 76 14.13 18.67 8.60
N LYS A 77 14.12 19.95 8.16
CA LYS A 77 14.25 21.10 9.02
C LYS A 77 13.28 22.20 8.59
N VAL A 78 12.61 22.81 9.56
CA VAL A 78 11.76 24.01 9.38
C VAL A 78 12.14 25.00 10.48
N GLY A 79 12.79 26.10 10.10
CA GLY A 79 13.38 27.00 11.09
C GLY A 79 14.37 26.23 11.98
N ASN A 80 14.15 26.29 13.30
CA ASN A 80 14.96 25.58 14.29
C ASN A 80 14.50 24.14 14.59
N ASN A 81 13.31 23.76 14.10
CA ASN A 81 12.77 22.43 14.32
C ASN A 81 13.41 21.42 13.35
N ILE A 82 13.80 20.26 13.88
CA ILE A 82 14.43 19.18 13.14
C ILE A 82 13.60 17.92 13.36
N SER A 83 13.32 17.17 12.28
CA SER A 83 12.66 15.88 12.36
C SER A 83 13.54 14.82 13.02
N ASP A 84 12.95 13.70 13.39
CA ASP A 84 13.71 12.48 13.67
C ASP A 84 14.60 12.12 12.48
N ILE A 85 15.65 11.35 12.74
CA ILE A 85 16.59 10.89 11.73
C ILE A 85 16.07 9.60 11.12
N GLY A 86 15.75 9.65 9.83
CA GLY A 86 15.43 8.46 9.07
C GLY A 86 16.68 7.78 8.48
N THR A 87 16.53 6.50 8.21
CA THR A 87 17.57 5.65 7.61
C THR A 87 17.08 5.00 6.33
N THR A 88 17.90 4.99 5.30
CA THR A 88 17.55 4.36 4.02
C THR A 88 18.81 3.92 3.25
N SER A 89 18.62 3.34 2.07
CA SER A 89 19.70 3.06 1.09
C SER A 89 19.10 3.07 -0.32
N THR A 90 19.88 3.30 -1.37
CA THR A 90 19.43 3.03 -2.74
C THR A 90 19.42 1.52 -3.03
N LEU A 91 18.68 1.10 -4.06
CA LEU A 91 18.77 -0.29 -4.54
C LEU A 91 20.16 -0.53 -5.14
N PRO A 92 20.82 -1.65 -4.81
CA PRO A 92 22.12 -1.97 -5.38
C PRO A 92 22.08 -2.04 -6.93
N ILE A 93 23.07 -1.45 -7.59
CA ILE A 93 23.32 -1.64 -9.03
C ILE A 93 24.20 -2.86 -9.28
N THR A 94 24.96 -3.28 -8.29
CA THR A 94 25.77 -4.50 -8.29
C THR A 94 24.89 -5.73 -8.03
N ASN A 95 25.44 -6.90 -8.26
CA ASN A 95 24.77 -8.18 -8.04
C ASN A 95 25.03 -8.69 -6.63
N PRO A 96 24.16 -8.42 -5.65
CA PRO A 96 24.32 -9.01 -4.32
C PRO A 96 24.00 -10.49 -4.38
N GLU A 97 24.72 -11.31 -3.62
CA GLU A 97 24.43 -12.74 -3.46
C GLU A 97 23.07 -12.97 -2.78
N LYS A 98 22.70 -12.06 -1.88
CA LYS A 98 21.50 -12.12 -1.07
C LYS A 98 20.85 -10.75 -0.94
N PHE A 99 19.51 -10.74 -1.00
CA PHE A 99 18.70 -9.55 -0.77
C PHE A 99 17.40 -9.97 -0.06
N ASN A 100 17.16 -9.47 1.13
CA ASN A 100 16.04 -9.91 1.96
C ASN A 100 14.89 -8.90 1.86
N ILE A 101 13.73 -9.41 1.51
CA ILE A 101 12.49 -8.63 1.37
C ILE A 101 11.49 -9.11 2.42
N ALA A 102 10.96 -8.18 3.21
CA ALA A 102 9.74 -8.41 3.95
C ALA A 102 8.57 -7.87 3.12
N PHE A 103 7.45 -8.59 3.08
CA PHE A 103 6.22 -8.08 2.48
C PHE A 103 5.07 -8.14 3.48
N CYS A 104 4.17 -7.18 3.38
CA CYS A 104 3.00 -7.02 4.23
C CYS A 104 1.84 -6.40 3.45
N SER A 105 0.64 -6.55 4.00
CA SER A 105 -0.60 -5.95 3.50
C SER A 105 -1.65 -5.91 4.62
N CYS A 106 -2.82 -5.32 4.35
CA CYS A 106 -4.01 -5.47 5.17
C CYS A 106 -3.82 -4.99 6.62
N SER A 107 -3.32 -3.77 6.78
CA SER A 107 -3.05 -3.15 8.08
C SER A 107 -4.23 -2.34 8.59
N ASN A 108 -5.26 -3.02 9.13
CA ASN A 108 -6.42 -2.33 9.67
C ASN A 108 -6.13 -1.78 11.07
N TYR A 109 -6.08 -0.44 11.20
CA TYR A 109 -5.70 0.27 12.43
C TYR A 109 -6.61 -0.07 13.64
N PRO A 110 -7.95 -0.09 13.53
CA PRO A 110 -8.82 -0.41 14.66
C PRO A 110 -8.79 -1.89 15.06
N ALA A 111 -8.31 -2.79 14.19
CA ALA A 111 -8.31 -4.22 14.45
C ALA A 111 -7.20 -4.70 15.40
N GLY A 112 -6.13 -3.92 15.61
CA GLY A 112 -5.04 -4.33 16.49
C GLY A 112 -3.78 -3.49 16.35
N TYR A 113 -2.76 -3.82 17.15
CA TYR A 113 -1.46 -3.16 17.14
C TYR A 113 -0.58 -3.65 15.98
N PHE A 114 0.27 -2.76 15.47
CA PHE A 114 1.15 -3.05 14.34
C PHE A 114 2.48 -3.71 14.75
N ASN A 115 2.41 -4.70 15.66
CA ASN A 115 3.58 -5.40 16.18
C ASN A 115 4.49 -5.99 15.09
N ALA A 116 3.90 -6.49 14.00
CA ALA A 116 4.66 -7.00 12.85
C ALA A 116 5.56 -5.93 12.23
N TYR A 117 5.10 -4.68 12.17
CA TYR A 117 5.92 -3.57 11.66
C TYR A 117 7.11 -3.27 12.54
N ARG A 118 6.96 -3.37 13.87
CA ARG A 118 8.08 -3.24 14.81
C ARG A 118 9.13 -4.32 14.57
N GLU A 119 8.70 -5.57 14.45
CA GLU A 119 9.61 -6.69 14.23
C GLU A 119 10.37 -6.57 12.89
N ILE A 120 9.69 -6.15 11.83
CA ILE A 120 10.32 -5.86 10.54
C ILE A 120 11.32 -4.70 10.67
N ALA A 121 10.96 -3.63 11.38
CA ALA A 121 11.81 -2.47 11.59
C ALA A 121 13.12 -2.82 12.33
N LEU A 122 13.02 -3.63 13.37
CA LEU A 122 14.16 -4.05 14.22
C LEU A 122 15.03 -5.12 13.58
N ASN A 123 14.51 -5.89 12.62
CA ASN A 123 15.27 -6.94 11.98
C ASN A 123 16.31 -6.37 11.00
N LYS A 124 17.58 -6.39 11.44
CA LYS A 124 18.72 -5.85 10.66
C LYS A 124 18.98 -6.57 9.33
N LYS A 125 18.43 -7.79 9.14
CA LYS A 125 18.62 -8.57 7.91
C LYS A 125 17.72 -8.13 6.78
N ILE A 126 16.63 -7.39 7.05
CA ILE A 126 15.68 -6.95 6.02
C ILE A 126 16.21 -5.71 5.30
N ASP A 127 16.35 -5.83 3.99
CA ASP A 127 16.87 -4.79 3.09
C ASP A 127 15.77 -3.90 2.52
N LEU A 128 14.56 -4.43 2.32
CA LEU A 128 13.43 -3.77 1.68
C LEU A 128 12.12 -4.27 2.26
N VAL A 129 11.17 -3.37 2.40
CA VAL A 129 9.78 -3.70 2.72
C VAL A 129 8.89 -3.47 1.50
N LEU A 130 8.05 -4.44 1.17
CA LEU A 130 6.98 -4.29 0.19
C LEU A 130 5.65 -4.22 0.92
N HIS A 131 4.87 -3.18 0.64
CA HIS A 131 3.49 -3.07 1.10
C HIS A 131 2.55 -3.27 -0.09
N LEU A 132 1.78 -4.35 -0.06
CA LEU A 132 0.98 -4.79 -1.20
C LEU A 132 -0.45 -4.22 -1.21
N GLY A 133 -0.72 -3.21 -0.42
CA GLY A 133 -2.00 -2.53 -0.35
C GLY A 133 -2.73 -2.75 0.96
N ASP A 134 -3.91 -2.15 1.09
CA ASP A 134 -4.64 -2.03 2.36
C ASP A 134 -3.78 -1.41 3.47
N TYR A 135 -3.06 -0.37 3.10
CA TYR A 135 -2.30 0.43 4.04
C TYR A 135 -3.20 1.19 5.01
N LEU A 136 -4.40 1.54 4.57
CA LEU A 136 -5.47 2.11 5.37
C LEU A 136 -6.81 1.52 4.93
N TYR A 137 -7.83 1.66 5.80
CA TYR A 137 -9.20 1.21 5.55
C TYR A 137 -10.16 2.39 5.62
N GLU A 138 -11.17 2.39 4.74
CA GLU A 138 -12.10 3.50 4.55
C GLU A 138 -13.23 3.53 5.57
N TYR A 139 -13.52 2.43 6.25
CA TYR A 139 -14.69 2.26 7.11
C TYR A 139 -14.78 3.31 8.23
N SER A 140 -16.00 3.50 8.73
CA SER A 140 -16.29 4.28 9.95
C SER A 140 -15.65 3.67 11.19
N SER A 141 -15.66 4.41 12.30
CA SER A 141 -15.06 3.98 13.57
C SER A 141 -15.75 2.77 14.23
N ASP A 142 -16.95 2.45 13.81
CA ASP A 142 -17.76 1.30 14.19
C ASP A 142 -17.86 0.24 13.09
N GLY A 143 -17.07 0.38 12.04
CA GLY A 143 -17.02 -0.51 10.88
C GLY A 143 -16.20 -1.78 11.11
N TYR A 144 -15.68 -2.33 10.03
CA TYR A 144 -15.00 -3.63 9.99
C TYR A 144 -13.88 -3.77 11.02
N ALA A 145 -13.99 -4.80 11.88
CA ALA A 145 -12.99 -5.20 12.89
C ALA A 145 -12.64 -4.09 13.90
N SER A 146 -13.63 -3.27 14.30
CA SER A 146 -13.45 -2.15 15.23
C SER A 146 -13.93 -2.45 16.65
N GLU A 147 -14.38 -3.66 16.96
CA GLU A 147 -15.05 -4.05 18.22
C GLU A 147 -14.22 -3.70 19.45
N ASN A 148 -12.90 -3.76 19.36
CA ASN A 148 -11.99 -3.47 20.45
C ASN A 148 -11.23 -2.13 20.28
N ALA A 149 -11.54 -1.34 19.26
CA ALA A 149 -10.78 -0.14 18.90
C ALA A 149 -10.72 0.87 20.05
N GLN A 150 -11.84 1.13 20.73
CA GLN A 150 -11.93 2.05 21.85
C GLN A 150 -11.06 1.60 23.04
N SER A 151 -11.16 0.34 23.44
CA SER A 151 -10.40 -0.20 24.57
C SER A 151 -8.89 -0.20 24.31
N MET A 152 -8.49 -0.30 23.04
CA MET A 152 -7.08 -0.24 22.61
C MET A 152 -6.60 1.18 22.34
N GLY A 153 -7.46 2.20 22.38
CA GLY A 153 -7.10 3.57 21.95
C GLY A 153 -6.78 3.66 20.45
N ARG A 154 -7.44 2.84 19.61
CA ARG A 154 -7.20 2.73 18.17
C ARG A 154 -8.41 3.11 17.33
N GLU A 155 -9.24 4.00 17.84
CA GLU A 155 -10.33 4.57 17.04
C GLU A 155 -9.78 5.33 15.83
N VAL A 156 -10.42 5.16 14.68
CA VAL A 156 -10.05 5.89 13.47
C VAL A 156 -10.62 7.31 13.47
N PHE A 157 -9.92 8.19 12.77
CA PHE A 157 -10.40 9.54 12.50
C PHE A 157 -10.28 9.84 11.00
N PRO A 158 -11.29 10.47 10.35
CA PRO A 158 -12.60 10.82 10.93
C PRO A 158 -13.37 9.57 11.37
N LYS A 159 -14.41 9.77 12.22
CA LYS A 159 -15.24 8.65 12.71
C LYS A 159 -16.19 8.10 11.66
N ASN A 160 -16.58 8.90 10.68
CA ASN A 160 -17.37 8.47 9.52
C ASN A 160 -16.54 7.68 8.51
N GLU A 161 -17.19 6.98 7.64
CA GLU A 161 -16.59 6.47 6.41
C GLU A 161 -16.00 7.60 5.58
N ILE A 162 -14.85 7.36 4.94
CA ILE A 162 -14.13 8.41 4.23
C ILE A 162 -14.59 8.53 2.78
N LEU A 163 -15.05 9.72 2.41
CA LEU A 163 -15.59 10.02 1.09
C LEU A 163 -14.90 11.23 0.44
N SER A 164 -14.49 12.22 1.25
CA SER A 164 -13.88 13.46 0.77
C SER A 164 -12.35 13.40 0.81
N LEU A 165 -11.69 14.30 0.07
CA LEU A 165 -10.23 14.46 0.12
C LEU A 165 -9.73 14.71 1.55
N GLU A 166 -10.46 15.54 2.31
CA GLU A 166 -10.10 15.83 3.70
C GLU A 166 -10.19 14.59 4.58
N ASP A 167 -11.20 13.74 4.39
CA ASP A 167 -11.36 12.50 5.15
C ASP A 167 -10.20 11.54 4.86
N TYR A 168 -9.84 11.32 3.60
CA TYR A 168 -8.68 10.50 3.23
C TYR A 168 -7.39 11.01 3.85
N ARG A 169 -7.15 12.34 3.85
CA ARG A 169 -5.99 12.96 4.50
C ARG A 169 -5.98 12.71 6.00
N LYS A 170 -7.10 12.90 6.68
CA LYS A 170 -7.25 12.62 8.11
C LYS A 170 -7.04 11.15 8.45
N ARG A 171 -7.51 10.24 7.59
CA ARG A 171 -7.31 8.80 7.77
C ARG A 171 -5.83 8.43 7.63
N HIS A 172 -5.14 8.94 6.62
CA HIS A 172 -3.67 8.79 6.52
C HIS A 172 -2.96 9.33 7.76
N ALA A 173 -3.36 10.49 8.25
CA ALA A 173 -2.79 11.08 9.46
C ALA A 173 -3.01 10.19 10.70
N THR A 174 -4.17 9.56 10.83
CA THR A 174 -4.48 8.63 11.92
C THR A 174 -3.57 7.42 11.92
N TYR A 175 -3.44 6.73 10.79
CA TYR A 175 -2.56 5.57 10.66
C TYR A 175 -1.11 5.90 10.96
N LYS A 176 -0.63 7.06 10.49
CA LYS A 176 0.76 7.50 10.71
C LYS A 176 1.07 7.97 12.15
N LYS A 177 0.09 7.99 13.05
CA LYS A 177 0.34 8.17 14.51
C LYS A 177 0.85 6.90 15.18
N ASP A 178 0.65 5.73 14.57
CA ASP A 178 1.14 4.46 15.13
C ASP A 178 2.66 4.45 15.23
N LYS A 179 3.17 4.13 16.43
CA LYS A 179 4.60 4.20 16.72
C LYS A 179 5.41 3.12 16.02
N ASP A 180 4.85 1.93 15.86
CA ASP A 180 5.51 0.83 15.18
C ASP A 180 5.59 1.08 13.66
N LEU A 181 4.54 1.69 13.09
CA LEU A 181 4.56 2.15 11.71
C LEU A 181 5.56 3.29 11.49
N GLN A 182 5.64 4.26 12.41
CA GLN A 182 6.66 5.33 12.38
C GLN A 182 8.08 4.75 12.43
N LEU A 183 8.31 3.77 13.31
CA LEU A 183 9.60 3.08 13.42
C LEU A 183 9.95 2.37 12.12
N LEU A 184 9.00 1.67 11.50
CA LEU A 184 9.20 1.02 10.20
C LEU A 184 9.61 2.02 9.14
N HIS A 185 8.85 3.11 9.02
CA HIS A 185 9.09 4.16 8.01
C HIS A 185 10.44 4.85 8.18
N SER A 186 10.86 5.11 9.42
CA SER A 186 12.14 5.77 9.68
C SER A 186 13.35 4.85 9.55
N SER A 187 13.18 3.53 9.61
CA SER A 187 14.28 2.57 9.65
C SER A 187 14.45 1.72 8.40
N LYS A 188 13.41 1.59 7.57
CA LYS A 188 13.42 0.74 6.37
C LYS A 188 12.91 1.46 5.13
N PRO A 189 13.56 1.26 3.98
CA PRO A 189 12.96 1.67 2.72
C PRO A 189 11.73 0.80 2.42
N MET A 190 10.65 1.43 1.94
CA MET A 190 9.41 0.74 1.62
C MET A 190 8.98 1.04 0.19
N ILE A 191 8.56 0.03 -0.55
CA ILE A 191 7.86 0.15 -1.83
C ILE A 191 6.41 -0.25 -1.56
N ALA A 192 5.47 0.66 -1.79
CA ALA A 192 4.06 0.43 -1.55
C ALA A 192 3.25 0.53 -2.85
N VAL A 193 2.15 -0.19 -2.92
CA VAL A 193 1.11 -0.08 -3.92
C VAL A 193 -0.23 -0.10 -3.19
N TRP A 194 -1.27 0.48 -3.77
CA TRP A 194 -2.62 0.37 -3.21
C TRP A 194 -3.28 -0.98 -3.54
N ASP A 195 -4.24 -1.39 -2.73
CA ASP A 195 -5.27 -2.37 -3.07
C ASP A 195 -6.61 -1.64 -3.20
N ASP A 196 -7.69 -2.16 -2.67
CA ASP A 196 -9.02 -1.56 -2.76
C ASP A 196 -9.30 -0.59 -1.63
N HIS A 197 -8.97 -0.91 -0.39
CA HIS A 197 -9.30 -0.09 0.78
C HIS A 197 -8.67 1.30 0.80
N GLU A 198 -7.60 1.53 0.03
CA GLU A 198 -7.12 2.89 -0.18
C GLU A 198 -8.14 3.77 -0.91
N VAL A 199 -9.13 3.17 -1.57
CA VAL A 199 -10.31 3.85 -2.14
C VAL A 199 -11.57 3.40 -1.41
N SER A 200 -11.96 2.13 -1.55
CA SER A 200 -13.13 1.52 -0.91
C SER A 200 -13.15 0.01 -1.18
N ASN A 201 -13.70 -0.78 -0.26
CA ASN A 201 -13.76 -2.23 -0.35
C ASN A 201 -14.20 -2.73 -1.73
N ASP A 202 -13.47 -3.74 -2.20
CA ASP A 202 -13.69 -4.39 -3.49
C ASP A 202 -13.84 -3.43 -4.67
N SER A 203 -13.02 -2.36 -4.71
CA SER A 203 -13.03 -1.39 -5.80
C SER A 203 -12.54 -1.99 -7.12
N TRP A 204 -13.15 -1.50 -8.19
CA TRP A 204 -12.73 -1.71 -9.57
C TRP A 204 -12.62 -0.35 -10.29
N LYS A 205 -12.38 -0.35 -11.60
CA LYS A 205 -12.15 0.91 -12.34
C LYS A 205 -13.29 1.93 -12.22
N ASP A 206 -14.56 1.48 -12.12
CA ASP A 206 -15.75 2.34 -12.23
C ASP A 206 -16.66 2.31 -10.98
N GLY A 207 -16.30 1.56 -9.93
CA GLY A 207 -17.10 1.42 -8.72
C GLY A 207 -16.39 0.63 -7.62
N ALA A 208 -17.11 0.39 -6.54
CA ALA A 208 -16.68 -0.44 -5.43
C ALA A 208 -17.88 -1.20 -4.83
N GLU A 209 -17.63 -2.24 -4.08
CA GLU A 209 -18.69 -2.90 -3.31
C GLU A 209 -19.19 -1.95 -2.21
N ASN A 210 -18.26 -1.35 -1.47
CA ASN A 210 -18.57 -0.38 -0.42
C ASN A 210 -18.64 1.05 -1.00
N HIS A 211 -19.55 1.26 -1.95
CA HIS A 211 -19.90 2.59 -2.46
C HIS A 211 -21.31 2.58 -3.04
N SER A 212 -22.19 3.36 -2.44
CA SER A 212 -23.60 3.50 -2.83
C SER A 212 -23.87 4.84 -3.56
N PRO A 213 -24.94 4.93 -4.35
CA PRO A 213 -25.28 6.15 -5.11
C PRO A 213 -25.51 7.40 -4.25
N ASP A 214 -25.97 7.25 -3.01
CA ASP A 214 -26.20 8.34 -2.06
C ASP A 214 -24.90 8.95 -1.49
N GLU A 215 -23.78 8.25 -1.62
CA GLU A 215 -22.44 8.77 -1.27
C GLU A 215 -21.84 9.66 -2.37
N GLY A 216 -22.55 9.83 -3.46
CA GLY A 216 -22.15 10.67 -4.59
C GLY A 216 -21.37 9.92 -5.67
N SER A 217 -20.50 10.61 -6.38
CA SER A 217 -19.77 10.03 -7.51
C SER A 217 -18.57 9.20 -7.07
N PHE A 218 -18.56 7.90 -7.39
CA PHE A 218 -17.39 7.04 -7.17
C PHE A 218 -16.12 7.57 -7.87
N SER A 219 -16.27 8.09 -9.09
CA SER A 219 -15.13 8.68 -9.80
C SER A 219 -14.49 9.82 -9.01
N LYS A 220 -15.29 10.63 -8.31
CA LYS A 220 -14.81 11.74 -7.49
C LYS A 220 -14.17 11.22 -6.19
N ARG A 221 -14.80 10.25 -5.52
CA ARG A 221 -14.23 9.57 -4.35
C ARG A 221 -12.86 8.98 -4.69
N LYS A 222 -12.76 8.26 -5.79
CA LYS A 222 -11.51 7.66 -6.28
C LYS A 222 -10.44 8.72 -6.58
N GLU A 223 -10.82 9.85 -7.19
CA GLU A 223 -9.90 10.97 -7.42
C GLU A 223 -9.30 11.50 -6.11
N TYR A 224 -10.15 11.70 -5.09
CA TYR A 224 -9.73 12.15 -3.76
C TYR A 224 -8.80 11.14 -3.07
N ALA A 225 -9.16 9.87 -3.09
CA ALA A 225 -8.36 8.78 -2.54
C ALA A 225 -6.97 8.72 -3.18
N ILE A 226 -6.90 8.74 -4.51
CA ILE A 226 -5.64 8.72 -5.27
C ILE A 226 -4.82 9.99 -4.98
N GLN A 227 -5.45 11.17 -4.90
CA GLN A 227 -4.75 12.39 -4.56
C GLN A 227 -4.13 12.31 -3.17
N ALA A 228 -4.89 11.92 -2.14
CA ALA A 228 -4.38 11.76 -0.78
C ALA A 228 -3.26 10.72 -0.71
N TYR A 229 -3.41 9.60 -1.41
CA TYR A 229 -2.38 8.57 -1.47
C TYR A 229 -1.07 9.11 -2.06
N PHE A 230 -1.13 9.85 -3.16
CA PHE A 230 0.07 10.47 -3.73
C PHE A 230 0.64 11.60 -2.86
N GLU A 231 -0.15 12.28 -2.06
CA GLU A 231 0.36 13.28 -1.12
C GLU A 231 1.10 12.62 0.05
N TRP A 232 0.55 11.54 0.62
CA TRP A 232 1.00 10.93 1.86
C TRP A 232 1.98 9.77 1.70
N MET A 233 2.01 9.13 0.53
CA MET A 233 2.88 7.98 0.27
C MET A 233 4.12 8.40 -0.55
N PRO A 234 5.28 7.75 -0.34
CA PRO A 234 6.54 8.14 -1.00
C PRO A 234 6.57 7.63 -2.44
N ILE A 235 5.60 7.99 -3.25
CA ILE A 235 5.50 7.57 -4.65
C ILE A 235 5.91 8.74 -5.55
N ARG A 236 6.80 8.46 -6.50
CA ARG A 236 7.22 9.46 -7.48
C ARG A 236 6.05 9.90 -8.34
N GLU A 237 5.77 11.18 -8.34
CA GLU A 237 4.78 11.75 -9.22
C GLU A 237 5.33 11.80 -10.65
N LYS A 238 4.59 11.21 -11.56
CA LYS A 238 4.77 11.39 -12.99
C LYS A 238 3.62 12.23 -13.52
N ASN A 239 3.73 12.73 -14.76
CA ASN A 239 2.72 13.58 -15.39
C ASN A 239 1.30 12.97 -15.40
N ASN A 240 1.19 11.65 -15.27
CA ASN A 240 -0.06 10.95 -15.09
C ASN A 240 -0.10 10.23 -13.73
N LYS A 241 -0.75 10.85 -12.74
CA LYS A 241 -0.96 10.31 -11.39
C LYS A 241 -1.85 9.04 -11.34
N LYS A 242 -2.45 8.64 -12.45
CA LYS A 242 -3.30 7.44 -12.51
C LYS A 242 -2.51 6.14 -12.62
N HIS A 243 -1.19 6.19 -12.85
CA HIS A 243 -0.36 5.02 -13.07
C HIS A 243 0.54 4.77 -11.86
N ILE A 244 0.19 3.77 -11.04
CA ILE A 244 0.99 3.35 -9.90
C ILE A 244 1.95 2.19 -10.25
N TRP A 245 1.69 1.43 -11.32
CA TRP A 245 2.57 0.32 -11.68
C TRP A 245 3.94 0.80 -12.12
N ARG A 246 4.94 0.16 -11.58
CA ARG A 246 6.34 0.52 -11.76
C ARG A 246 7.27 -0.66 -11.47
N ASN A 247 8.50 -0.63 -11.97
CA ASN A 247 9.46 -1.67 -11.68
C ASN A 247 10.70 -1.13 -10.96
N PHE A 248 11.34 -2.03 -10.22
CA PHE A 248 12.57 -1.82 -9.50
C PHE A 248 13.51 -2.99 -9.74
N THR A 249 14.81 -2.73 -9.86
CA THR A 249 15.78 -3.77 -10.10
C THR A 249 16.87 -3.77 -9.03
N VAL A 250 17.37 -4.95 -8.69
CA VAL A 250 18.54 -5.15 -7.83
C VAL A 250 19.57 -5.91 -8.66
N GLY A 251 20.55 -5.18 -9.21
CA GLY A 251 21.49 -5.72 -10.17
C GLY A 251 20.80 -6.52 -11.25
N ASN A 252 21.27 -7.75 -11.48
CA ASN A 252 20.59 -8.78 -12.27
C ASN A 252 19.91 -9.85 -11.39
N LEU A 253 19.93 -9.67 -10.04
CA LEU A 253 19.32 -10.64 -9.13
C LEU A 253 17.82 -10.72 -9.34
N PHE A 254 17.14 -9.59 -9.37
CA PHE A 254 15.70 -9.58 -9.67
C PHE A 254 15.20 -8.28 -10.30
N ASN A 255 14.07 -8.41 -10.99
CA ASN A 255 13.21 -7.34 -11.42
C ASN A 255 11.88 -7.44 -10.67
N LEU A 256 11.59 -6.49 -9.78
CA LEU A 256 10.33 -6.36 -9.08
C LEU A 256 9.38 -5.48 -9.88
N MET A 257 8.26 -6.02 -10.31
CA MET A 257 7.18 -5.32 -11.01
C MET A 257 5.99 -5.16 -10.06
N MET A 258 5.75 -3.94 -9.58
CA MET A 258 4.57 -3.61 -8.76
C MET A 258 3.40 -3.33 -9.69
N LEU A 259 2.28 -4.03 -9.51
CA LEU A 259 1.12 -3.97 -10.40
C LEU A 259 -0.01 -3.15 -9.77
N ASP A 260 -0.92 -2.66 -10.61
CA ASP A 260 -2.23 -2.14 -10.22
C ASP A 260 -3.30 -3.14 -10.68
N THR A 261 -3.86 -3.86 -9.74
CA THR A 261 -4.89 -4.86 -9.98
C THR A 261 -6.30 -4.37 -9.61
N ARG A 262 -6.45 -3.08 -9.29
CA ARG A 262 -7.72 -2.47 -8.86
C ARG A 262 -8.11 -1.27 -9.72
N SER A 263 -7.42 -0.16 -9.53
CA SER A 263 -7.89 1.15 -9.96
C SER A 263 -7.74 1.44 -11.44
N ALA A 264 -6.75 0.83 -12.13
CA ALA A 264 -6.42 1.21 -13.50
C ALA A 264 -7.44 0.69 -14.51
N MET A 265 -7.70 -0.63 -14.52
CA MET A 265 -8.47 -1.25 -15.60
C MET A 265 -9.27 -2.47 -15.17
N ARG A 266 -9.31 -2.82 -13.87
CA ARG A 266 -10.08 -3.97 -13.38
C ARG A 266 -11.55 -3.76 -13.72
N ASP A 267 -12.17 -4.72 -14.40
CA ASP A 267 -13.62 -4.81 -14.54
C ASP A 267 -14.23 -5.29 -13.21
N LYS A 268 -15.53 -5.05 -13.00
CA LYS A 268 -16.24 -5.53 -11.80
C LYS A 268 -16.05 -7.05 -11.67
N GLN A 269 -15.60 -7.48 -10.50
CA GLN A 269 -15.50 -8.89 -10.15
C GLN A 269 -16.88 -9.52 -9.97
N LEU A 270 -16.96 -10.84 -10.07
CA LEU A 270 -18.17 -11.56 -9.69
C LEU A 270 -18.29 -11.54 -8.15
N ASN A 271 -19.47 -11.23 -7.68
CA ASN A 271 -19.76 -11.39 -6.25
C ASN A 271 -20.20 -12.85 -6.01
N ILE A 272 -19.34 -13.61 -5.32
CA ILE A 272 -19.61 -15.02 -5.01
C ILE A 272 -20.93 -15.21 -4.22
N GLU A 273 -21.35 -14.21 -3.45
CA GLU A 273 -22.57 -14.22 -2.68
C GLU A 273 -23.83 -14.33 -3.54
N GLU A 274 -23.79 -13.76 -4.74
CA GLU A 274 -24.90 -13.79 -5.71
C GLU A 274 -25.19 -15.19 -6.27
N TYR A 275 -24.25 -16.14 -6.06
CA TYR A 275 -24.38 -17.52 -6.51
C TYR A 275 -24.84 -18.49 -5.39
N PHE A 276 -25.17 -17.97 -4.21
CA PHE A 276 -25.79 -18.77 -3.19
C PHE A 276 -27.31 -18.68 -3.27
N GLN A 277 -27.97 -19.84 -3.36
CA GLN A 277 -29.41 -20.00 -3.15
C GLN A 277 -29.59 -20.69 -1.79
N ASP A 278 -30.06 -19.95 -0.80
CA ASP A 278 -30.02 -20.33 0.60
C ASP A 278 -28.58 -20.72 1.05
N SER A 279 -28.34 -22.01 1.29
CA SER A 279 -27.00 -22.52 1.64
C SER A 279 -26.33 -23.32 0.52
N ASN A 280 -26.90 -23.33 -0.68
CA ASN A 280 -26.39 -24.08 -1.82
C ASN A 280 -25.72 -23.14 -2.82
N PHE A 281 -24.45 -23.43 -3.15
CA PHE A 281 -23.69 -22.68 -4.14
C PHE A 281 -23.97 -23.16 -5.55
N ASP A 282 -24.45 -22.28 -6.42
CA ASP A 282 -24.66 -22.55 -7.84
C ASP A 282 -23.34 -22.52 -8.60
N HIS A 283 -22.55 -23.57 -8.43
CA HIS A 283 -21.25 -23.73 -9.05
C HIS A 283 -21.30 -23.67 -10.58
N LYS A 284 -22.36 -24.17 -11.19
CA LYS A 284 -22.51 -24.23 -12.64
C LYS A 284 -22.63 -22.81 -13.24
N ASN A 285 -23.52 -21.98 -12.70
CA ASN A 285 -23.70 -20.61 -13.16
C ASN A 285 -22.48 -19.75 -12.83
N TYR A 286 -21.84 -19.95 -11.68
CA TYR A 286 -20.60 -19.27 -11.32
C TYR A 286 -19.50 -19.53 -12.36
N LEU A 287 -19.25 -20.79 -12.72
CA LEU A 287 -18.25 -21.15 -13.75
C LEU A 287 -18.60 -20.57 -15.11
N LYS A 288 -19.88 -20.62 -15.51
CA LYS A 288 -20.35 -20.02 -16.76
C LYS A 288 -20.08 -18.51 -16.82
N ASP A 289 -20.29 -17.82 -15.71
CA ASP A 289 -20.05 -16.37 -15.65
C ASP A 289 -18.54 -16.07 -15.57
N LEU A 290 -17.71 -16.97 -15.02
CA LEU A 290 -16.25 -16.86 -15.08
C LEU A 290 -15.68 -16.89 -16.50
N GLU A 291 -16.33 -17.61 -17.43
CA GLU A 291 -15.92 -17.66 -18.83
C GLU A 291 -16.12 -16.33 -19.58
N LYS A 292 -16.98 -15.42 -19.06
CA LYS A 292 -17.16 -14.10 -19.65
C LYS A 292 -15.89 -13.28 -19.55
N PRO A 293 -15.41 -12.68 -20.65
CA PRO A 293 -14.15 -11.96 -20.64
C PRO A 293 -14.21 -10.74 -19.71
N ARG A 294 -13.31 -10.69 -18.75
CA ARG A 294 -13.08 -9.54 -17.85
C ARG A 294 -11.61 -9.13 -17.90
N LYS A 295 -11.37 -7.84 -17.69
CA LYS A 295 -10.03 -7.28 -17.66
C LYS A 295 -9.57 -7.13 -16.22
N LEU A 296 -8.33 -7.52 -15.94
CA LEU A 296 -7.66 -7.25 -14.67
C LEU A 296 -6.66 -6.10 -14.80
N LEU A 297 -5.70 -6.21 -15.69
CA LEU A 297 -4.59 -5.28 -15.82
C LEU A 297 -4.75 -4.25 -16.94
N GLY A 298 -5.58 -4.56 -17.94
CA GLY A 298 -5.70 -3.79 -19.15
C GLY A 298 -4.50 -3.92 -20.11
N LYS A 299 -4.68 -3.40 -21.33
CA LYS A 299 -3.69 -3.59 -22.41
C LYS A 299 -2.36 -2.89 -22.14
N ASP A 300 -2.37 -1.70 -21.56
CA ASP A 300 -1.15 -0.90 -21.39
C ASP A 300 -0.24 -1.45 -20.31
N GLN A 301 -0.81 -1.86 -19.17
CA GLN A 301 -0.03 -2.51 -18.10
C GLN A 301 0.52 -3.87 -18.58
N PHE A 302 -0.29 -4.64 -19.31
CA PHE A 302 0.14 -5.92 -19.86
C PHE A 302 1.29 -5.76 -20.88
N LYS A 303 1.21 -4.78 -21.80
CA LYS A 303 2.31 -4.43 -22.71
C LYS A 303 3.55 -4.00 -21.93
N TRP A 304 3.37 -3.23 -20.86
CA TRP A 304 4.47 -2.78 -20.02
C TRP A 304 5.15 -3.96 -19.31
N ILE A 305 4.40 -4.93 -18.79
CA ILE A 305 4.92 -6.16 -18.19
C ILE A 305 5.78 -6.90 -19.22
N LYS A 306 5.25 -7.18 -20.42
CA LYS A 306 5.98 -7.87 -21.49
C LYS A 306 7.30 -7.16 -21.83
N ARG A 307 7.31 -5.84 -21.90
CA ARG A 307 8.52 -5.06 -22.19
C ARG A 307 9.54 -5.08 -21.05
N LYS A 308 9.07 -5.16 -19.79
CA LYS A 308 9.92 -5.11 -18.60
C LYS A 308 10.40 -6.48 -18.15
N ASN A 309 9.65 -7.53 -18.45
CA ASN A 309 10.09 -8.90 -18.20
C ASN A 309 11.26 -9.25 -19.15
N SER A 310 12.34 -9.77 -18.60
CA SER A 310 13.56 -10.04 -19.35
C SER A 310 14.38 -11.14 -18.66
N ASP A 311 14.92 -12.06 -19.45
CA ASP A 311 15.73 -13.20 -19.00
C ASP A 311 17.10 -12.79 -18.41
N LYS A 312 17.47 -11.50 -18.51
CA LYS A 312 18.68 -10.98 -17.87
C LYS A 312 18.61 -11.01 -16.34
N PHE A 313 17.42 -11.11 -15.77
CA PHE A 313 17.22 -11.18 -14.31
C PHE A 313 17.06 -12.63 -13.88
N ARG A 314 17.69 -12.99 -12.76
CA ARG A 314 17.53 -14.31 -12.15
C ARG A 314 16.09 -14.58 -11.68
N TRP A 315 15.39 -13.51 -11.22
CA TRP A 315 14.02 -13.59 -10.74
C TRP A 315 13.18 -12.44 -11.32
N SER A 316 11.97 -12.76 -11.77
CA SER A 316 10.90 -11.80 -12.03
C SER A 316 9.90 -11.90 -10.90
N ILE A 317 9.76 -10.82 -10.12
CA ILE A 317 8.88 -10.75 -8.96
C ILE A 317 7.71 -9.83 -9.30
N PHE A 318 6.48 -10.30 -9.08
CA PHE A 318 5.27 -9.50 -9.24
C PHE A 318 4.72 -9.15 -7.86
N GLY A 319 4.80 -7.87 -7.49
CA GLY A 319 4.12 -7.31 -6.32
C GLY A 319 2.69 -6.94 -6.73
N GLN A 320 1.72 -7.71 -6.27
CA GLN A 320 0.33 -7.53 -6.63
C GLN A 320 -0.60 -7.90 -5.45
N GLN A 321 -1.86 -7.48 -5.49
CA GLN A 321 -2.74 -7.39 -4.34
C GLN A 321 -3.66 -8.58 -4.21
N ILE A 322 -4.10 -9.15 -5.32
CA ILE A 322 -5.15 -10.17 -5.34
C ILE A 322 -4.58 -11.59 -5.41
N ILE A 323 -5.32 -12.55 -4.91
CA ILE A 323 -5.01 -13.96 -5.09
C ILE A 323 -5.31 -14.34 -6.54
N ILE A 324 -4.34 -14.94 -7.26
CA ILE A 324 -4.49 -15.38 -8.65
C ILE A 324 -4.59 -16.90 -8.80
N GLY A 325 -4.44 -17.63 -7.71
CA GLY A 325 -4.62 -19.08 -7.69
C GLY A 325 -6.05 -19.49 -7.32
N PRO A 326 -6.48 -20.68 -7.73
CA PRO A 326 -7.77 -21.21 -7.30
C PRO A 326 -7.79 -21.42 -5.79
N LYS A 327 -8.97 -21.26 -5.19
CA LYS A 327 -9.21 -21.56 -3.78
C LYS A 327 -9.89 -22.92 -3.66
N TYR A 328 -9.47 -23.66 -2.65
CA TYR A 328 -10.09 -24.94 -2.29
C TYR A 328 -10.54 -24.92 -0.84
N LEU A 329 -11.78 -25.24 -0.62
CA LEU A 329 -12.22 -25.64 0.71
C LEU A 329 -12.06 -27.16 0.82
N PRO A 330 -11.22 -27.67 1.74
CA PRO A 330 -10.98 -29.11 1.86
C PRO A 330 -12.27 -29.92 2.03
N LYS A 331 -12.32 -31.13 1.46
CA LYS A 331 -13.51 -32.01 1.51
C LYS A 331 -13.97 -32.31 2.93
N ILE A 332 -13.05 -32.38 3.89
CA ILE A 332 -13.35 -32.63 5.31
C ILE A 332 -14.35 -31.61 5.90
N PHE A 333 -14.45 -30.41 5.32
CA PHE A 333 -15.45 -29.44 5.77
C PHE A 333 -16.90 -29.84 5.50
N LYS A 334 -17.15 -30.90 4.70
CA LYS A 334 -18.50 -31.47 4.54
C LYS A 334 -19.01 -32.16 5.81
N ASP A 335 -18.09 -32.71 6.59
CA ASP A 335 -18.38 -33.56 7.76
C ASP A 335 -18.20 -32.77 9.06
N VAL A 336 -18.02 -31.45 8.98
CA VAL A 336 -17.88 -30.58 10.16
C VAL A 336 -19.22 -30.39 10.84
N ASP A 337 -19.23 -30.52 12.18
CA ASP A 337 -20.38 -30.13 12.98
C ASP A 337 -20.61 -28.63 12.87
N LYS A 338 -21.70 -28.24 12.20
CA LYS A 338 -22.08 -26.85 11.98
C LYS A 338 -22.25 -26.05 13.27
N ASN A 339 -22.54 -26.69 14.39
CA ASN A 339 -22.71 -26.02 15.69
C ASN A 339 -21.39 -25.43 16.20
N ASN A 340 -20.25 -25.95 15.74
CA ASN A 340 -18.90 -25.46 16.09
C ASN A 340 -18.40 -24.34 15.17
N PHE A 341 -19.23 -23.91 14.21
CA PHE A 341 -18.88 -22.83 13.27
C PHE A 341 -19.83 -21.65 13.36
N PRO A 342 -19.35 -20.43 13.20
CA PRO A 342 -20.20 -19.25 13.07
C PRO A 342 -21.27 -19.45 11.99
N LYS A 343 -22.52 -19.11 12.27
CA LYS A 343 -23.65 -19.32 11.33
C LYS A 343 -23.42 -18.73 9.94
N TYR A 344 -22.75 -17.58 9.85
CA TYR A 344 -22.47 -16.93 8.56
C TYR A 344 -21.53 -17.74 7.66
N LEU A 345 -20.75 -18.68 8.22
CA LEU A 345 -19.87 -19.57 7.47
C LEU A 345 -20.56 -20.85 6.97
N HIS A 346 -21.77 -21.17 7.46
CA HIS A 346 -22.44 -22.44 7.12
C HIS A 346 -22.69 -22.60 5.61
N LYS A 347 -23.00 -21.50 4.90
CA LYS A 347 -23.23 -21.53 3.45
C LYS A 347 -21.98 -21.97 2.68
N TYR A 348 -20.77 -21.62 3.14
CA TYR A 348 -19.52 -21.97 2.48
C TYR A 348 -19.16 -23.46 2.57
N ILE A 349 -19.80 -24.21 3.49
CA ILE A 349 -19.61 -25.66 3.57
C ILE A 349 -20.04 -26.35 2.25
N SER A 350 -21.00 -25.78 1.53
CA SER A 350 -21.42 -26.27 0.21
C SER A 350 -20.32 -26.19 -0.87
N LEU A 351 -19.28 -25.40 -0.61
CA LEU A 351 -18.09 -25.27 -1.47
C LEU A 351 -17.02 -26.34 -1.17
N ALA A 352 -17.18 -27.11 -0.08
CA ALA A 352 -16.18 -28.11 0.32
C ALA A 352 -15.91 -29.14 -0.79
N GLY A 353 -14.66 -29.30 -1.15
CA GLY A 353 -14.20 -30.18 -2.23
C GLY A 353 -14.43 -29.63 -3.63
N LYS A 354 -14.86 -28.40 -3.79
CA LYS A 354 -14.96 -27.71 -5.07
C LYS A 354 -13.78 -26.77 -5.27
N GLU A 355 -13.31 -26.66 -6.48
CA GLU A 355 -12.39 -25.63 -6.90
C GLU A 355 -13.17 -24.34 -7.17
N ILE A 356 -12.71 -23.24 -6.57
CA ILE A 356 -13.28 -21.93 -6.78
C ILE A 356 -12.18 -21.08 -7.41
N PRO A 357 -12.18 -20.95 -8.74
CA PRO A 357 -11.24 -20.06 -9.40
C PRO A 357 -11.43 -18.64 -8.87
N TYR A 358 -10.31 -17.95 -8.64
CA TYR A 358 -10.38 -16.57 -8.21
C TYR A 358 -10.68 -15.67 -9.41
N ASN A 359 -11.55 -14.70 -9.17
CA ASN A 359 -12.13 -13.82 -10.18
C ASN A 359 -11.46 -12.44 -10.20
#